data_d163cdc74a0d52a20f518e8a764b01cb
#
_entry.id   d163cdc74a0d52a20f518e8a764b01cb
#
_cell.length_a   1.000
_cell.length_b   1.000
_cell.length_c   1.000
_cell.angle_alpha   90.00
_cell.angle_beta   90.00
_cell.angle_gamma   90.00
#
_symmetry.space_group_name_H-M   'P 1'
#
loop_
_entity.id
_entity.type
_entity.pdbx_description
1 polymer ?
#
loop_
_entity_poly.entity_id
_entity_poly.type
_entity_poly.pdbx_seq_one_letter_code
_entity_poly.pdbx_strand_id
1 'polypeptide(L)'
;MRPLHRFLPALALCLAMAPLAPAAAAEPPSMWRGEPAGSGRQEALTVPGIAAVRFTVDAGSPIRSSPVRRAGTLYVGSSDGTLAALDAATGGLRWRFQAGGAIASTPAVDDRAVYVASRDGLLRALDVRSGREHWRHRFDAALGTDDYWDYFLSSPVLADGVLFIGSGDGHVTAFDPATGRVRWRVAAGSRVRSTIAAQAGTLVFGTLDGHVRALRARDGAPLWSFATDGAAHTFADAGNDTTAVVASPTLVGTGADALVAVGGRDGQLYALELATGRLRWRLTHDGSSWMLATATDGRTLYVASGSAAIVQAVDAATGAERWRFRTHGAVFASLALAGDTLLASDFTGALVGLDTATGQRRWEFPLGGRALSTPLVAGGLVYAASDAGVLRALEIAPASPSHSTATPRRIVHVEGPRSPEAFRWFLNGVDSALAAQLKAAGYEAMDGDQLRAFLLQQQRASAPAVVVFADNLFPAAIVEAPDGVAPIRRFLDAGGKVALLGPNPLAFKADPATGAVEDIDFAAAGALFDVRFPPPQEAGGYYAVAPTAAGRATGLRHAGVASYPVDAQAGVTALATDEFGRASAWLRGYGGRPGTGLLQLQLSRFEAPDLAELRAVIEHGVTW
;
A
#
# COMPACT_ATOMS: atom_id res chain seq x y z
N MET A 1 -57.99 -40.75 -70.39
CA MET A 1 -58.31 -40.03 -69.14
C MET A 1 -57.24 -40.30 -68.12
N ARG A 2 -56.40 -39.34 -67.82
CA ARG A 2 -55.31 -39.41 -66.79
C ARG A 2 -55.66 -38.42 -65.70
N PRO A 3 -55.54 -38.73 -64.37
CA PRO A 3 -55.73 -37.75 -63.32
C PRO A 3 -54.44 -37.02 -63.03
N LEU A 4 -54.53 -35.71 -62.84
CA LEU A 4 -53.48 -34.79 -62.38
C LEU A 4 -53.23 -34.96 -60.85
N HIS A 5 -52.02 -35.31 -60.49
CA HIS A 5 -51.54 -35.19 -59.10
C HIS A 5 -51.07 -33.78 -58.87
N ARG A 6 -51.66 -33.08 -57.89
CA ARG A 6 -51.18 -31.80 -57.34
C ARG A 6 -50.18 -32.10 -56.23
N PHE A 7 -48.97 -31.66 -56.41
CA PHE A 7 -47.98 -31.60 -55.32
C PHE A 7 -48.14 -30.28 -54.52
N LEU A 8 -48.35 -30.36 -53.20
CA LEU A 8 -48.22 -29.26 -52.25
C LEU A 8 -46.83 -29.29 -51.73
N PRO A 9 -46.08 -28.16 -51.67
CA PRO A 9 -44.79 -28.10 -50.96
C PRO A 9 -45.01 -27.96 -49.46
N ALA A 10 -44.40 -28.84 -48.66
CA ALA A 10 -44.34 -28.75 -47.23
C ALA A 10 -43.35 -27.64 -46.87
N LEU A 11 -43.84 -26.59 -46.19
CA LEU A 11 -43.02 -25.51 -45.63
C LEU A 11 -42.43 -26.00 -44.34
N ALA A 12 -41.13 -26.36 -44.33
CA ALA A 12 -40.39 -26.71 -43.15
C ALA A 12 -40.03 -25.41 -42.40
N LEU A 13 -40.67 -25.18 -41.25
CA LEU A 13 -40.38 -24.07 -40.33
C LEU A 13 -39.13 -24.45 -39.51
N CYS A 14 -37.96 -24.01 -39.94
CA CYS A 14 -36.73 -24.07 -39.11
C CYS A 14 -36.84 -23.03 -37.99
N LEU A 15 -37.25 -23.45 -36.77
CA LEU A 15 -37.03 -22.67 -35.57
C LEU A 15 -35.53 -22.66 -35.31
N ALA A 16 -34.85 -21.53 -35.57
CA ALA A 16 -33.52 -21.26 -35.13
C ALA A 16 -33.56 -21.05 -33.58
N MET A 17 -33.17 -22.07 -32.82
CA MET A 17 -32.88 -21.91 -31.40
C MET A 17 -31.64 -21.03 -31.28
N ALA A 18 -31.82 -19.75 -30.90
CA ALA A 18 -30.72 -18.91 -30.47
C ALA A 18 -30.08 -19.57 -29.25
N PRO A 19 -28.74 -19.69 -29.18
CA PRO A 19 -28.10 -20.19 -27.99
C PRO A 19 -28.45 -19.28 -26.81
N LEU A 20 -29.04 -19.83 -25.74
CA LEU A 20 -29.14 -19.12 -24.47
C LEU A 20 -27.71 -18.75 -24.05
N ALA A 21 -27.44 -17.45 -23.94
CA ALA A 21 -26.23 -16.98 -23.31
C ALA A 21 -26.14 -17.59 -21.90
N PRO A 22 -25.01 -18.12 -21.48
CA PRO A 22 -24.86 -18.63 -20.10
C PRO A 22 -25.24 -17.52 -19.15
N ALA A 23 -26.12 -17.81 -18.19
CA ALA A 23 -26.46 -16.90 -17.12
C ALA A 23 -25.16 -16.46 -16.47
N ALA A 24 -24.91 -15.16 -16.43
CA ALA A 24 -23.73 -14.62 -15.71
C ALA A 24 -23.75 -15.20 -14.30
N ALA A 25 -22.64 -15.80 -13.88
CA ALA A 25 -22.51 -16.32 -12.52
C ALA A 25 -22.80 -15.17 -11.54
N ALA A 26 -23.64 -15.42 -10.53
CA ALA A 26 -23.97 -14.42 -9.53
C ALA A 26 -22.68 -13.94 -8.87
N GLU A 27 -22.50 -12.63 -8.73
CA GLU A 27 -21.36 -12.08 -7.99
C GLU A 27 -21.37 -12.63 -6.56
N PRO A 28 -20.22 -13.02 -5.99
CA PRO A 28 -20.16 -13.40 -4.57
C PRO A 28 -20.58 -12.22 -3.68
N PRO A 29 -21.09 -12.46 -2.45
CA PRO A 29 -21.39 -11.39 -1.51
C PRO A 29 -20.18 -10.48 -1.30
N SER A 30 -20.44 -9.18 -1.20
CA SER A 30 -19.40 -8.18 -0.93
C SER A 30 -19.42 -7.82 0.55
N MET A 31 -18.26 -7.76 1.18
CA MET A 31 -18.15 -7.50 2.62
C MET A 31 -16.77 -6.93 2.98
N TRP A 32 -16.56 -6.65 4.23
CA TRP A 32 -15.27 -6.18 4.73
C TRP A 32 -14.15 -7.16 4.36
N ARG A 33 -13.06 -6.60 3.81
CA ARG A 33 -11.88 -7.34 3.34
C ARG A 33 -12.15 -8.35 2.23
N GLY A 34 -13.24 -8.13 1.47
CA GLY A 34 -13.53 -8.80 0.21
C GLY A 34 -14.24 -10.15 0.31
N GLU A 35 -13.89 -10.99 1.28
CA GLU A 35 -14.38 -12.36 1.39
C GLU A 35 -14.50 -12.83 2.86
N PRO A 36 -15.25 -13.90 3.16
CA PRO A 36 -15.45 -14.39 4.52
C PRO A 36 -14.15 -14.76 5.24
N ALA A 37 -13.15 -15.26 4.54
CA ALA A 37 -11.84 -15.60 5.10
C ALA A 37 -11.05 -14.37 5.59
N GLY A 38 -11.48 -13.16 5.21
CA GLY A 38 -10.84 -11.91 5.60
C GLY A 38 -9.42 -11.76 5.06
N SER A 39 -9.14 -12.25 3.85
CA SER A 39 -7.79 -12.21 3.26
C SER A 39 -7.32 -10.80 2.88
N GLY A 40 -8.22 -9.84 2.77
CA GLY A 40 -7.91 -8.51 2.26
C GLY A 40 -7.70 -8.46 0.75
N ARG A 41 -7.90 -9.57 0.05
CA ARG A 41 -7.84 -9.61 -1.42
C ARG A 41 -8.97 -8.82 -2.03
N GLN A 42 -8.62 -8.04 -3.03
CA GLN A 42 -9.52 -7.25 -3.85
C GLN A 42 -9.56 -7.81 -5.28
N GLU A 43 -10.09 -7.06 -6.24
CA GLU A 43 -9.95 -7.42 -7.64
C GLU A 43 -8.47 -7.70 -7.99
N ALA A 44 -8.22 -8.72 -8.82
CA ALA A 44 -6.86 -9.10 -9.25
C ALA A 44 -6.30 -8.09 -10.27
N LEU A 45 -6.36 -6.83 -9.93
CA LEU A 45 -5.92 -5.69 -10.72
C LEU A 45 -4.74 -5.01 -10.01
N THR A 46 -3.60 -4.95 -10.68
CA THR A 46 -2.46 -4.16 -10.21
C THR A 46 -2.82 -2.67 -10.16
N VAL A 47 -2.40 -1.97 -9.11
CA VAL A 47 -2.56 -0.51 -8.95
C VAL A 47 -1.19 0.15 -9.04
N PRO A 48 -0.66 0.37 -10.25
CA PRO A 48 0.70 0.88 -10.45
C PRO A 48 0.85 2.35 -10.04
N GLY A 49 -0.26 3.09 -9.99
CA GLY A 49 -0.31 4.50 -9.62
C GLY A 49 -1.75 5.02 -9.60
N ILE A 50 -1.90 6.26 -9.18
CA ILE A 50 -3.16 7.01 -9.25
C ILE A 50 -3.03 8.07 -10.34
N ALA A 51 -3.94 8.04 -11.31
CA ALA A 51 -3.94 8.99 -12.44
C ALA A 51 -4.69 10.28 -12.12
N ALA A 52 -5.85 10.16 -11.47
CA ALA A 52 -6.72 11.31 -11.17
C ALA A 52 -7.72 10.98 -10.07
N VAL A 53 -8.39 12.01 -9.55
CA VAL A 53 -9.61 11.86 -8.74
C VAL A 53 -10.80 11.82 -9.69
N ARG A 54 -11.51 10.70 -9.75
CA ARG A 54 -12.73 10.56 -10.57
C ARG A 54 -13.88 11.38 -9.99
N PHE A 55 -14.12 11.22 -8.69
CA PHE A 55 -15.10 12.00 -7.94
C PHE A 55 -14.75 12.05 -6.46
N THR A 56 -15.36 13.01 -5.80
CA THR A 56 -15.30 13.17 -4.33
C THR A 56 -16.72 13.30 -3.80
N VAL A 57 -17.01 12.59 -2.71
CA VAL A 57 -18.27 12.71 -1.97
C VAL A 57 -17.96 13.20 -0.56
N ASP A 58 -18.58 14.29 -0.17
CA ASP A 58 -18.56 14.79 1.20
C ASP A 58 -19.77 14.24 1.96
N ALA A 59 -19.52 13.43 2.99
CA ALA A 59 -20.56 12.88 3.85
C ALA A 59 -20.92 13.82 5.00
N GLY A 60 -20.21 14.93 5.19
CA GLY A 60 -20.39 15.87 6.28
C GLY A 60 -20.06 15.31 7.68
N SER A 61 -19.60 14.07 7.77
CA SER A 61 -19.30 13.37 9.03
C SER A 61 -18.23 12.31 8.82
N PRO A 62 -17.35 12.02 9.81
CA PRO A 62 -16.27 11.04 9.66
C PRO A 62 -16.72 9.71 9.08
N ILE A 63 -15.96 9.21 8.10
CA ILE A 63 -16.21 7.91 7.48
C ILE A 63 -15.18 6.91 8.02
N ARG A 64 -15.66 6.00 8.87
CA ARG A 64 -14.84 4.92 9.49
C ARG A 64 -15.20 3.54 8.97
N SER A 65 -16.40 3.39 8.42
CA SER A 65 -16.82 2.22 7.67
C SER A 65 -16.01 2.09 6.39
N SER A 66 -15.57 0.89 6.06
CA SER A 66 -14.91 0.66 4.77
C SER A 66 -15.95 0.63 3.65
N PRO A 67 -15.67 1.19 2.46
CA PRO A 67 -16.57 1.12 1.33
C PRO A 67 -16.69 -0.33 0.83
N VAL A 68 -17.90 -0.70 0.39
CA VAL A 68 -18.19 -2.00 -0.23
C VAL A 68 -18.93 -1.77 -1.53
N ARG A 69 -18.57 -2.47 -2.59
CA ARG A 69 -19.19 -2.33 -3.92
C ARG A 69 -19.89 -3.62 -4.34
N ARG A 70 -21.12 -3.50 -4.85
CA ARG A 70 -21.83 -4.60 -5.50
C ARG A 70 -22.71 -4.06 -6.63
N ALA A 71 -22.73 -4.73 -7.78
CA ALA A 71 -23.56 -4.41 -8.92
C ALA A 71 -23.58 -2.89 -9.27
N GLY A 72 -22.40 -2.25 -9.29
CA GLY A 72 -22.26 -0.82 -9.62
C GLY A 72 -22.76 0.15 -8.55
N THR A 73 -23.08 -0.34 -7.35
CA THR A 73 -23.43 0.50 -6.19
C THR A 73 -22.33 0.41 -5.13
N LEU A 74 -21.93 1.55 -4.59
CA LEU A 74 -20.99 1.68 -3.49
C LEU A 74 -21.76 1.99 -2.21
N TYR A 75 -21.49 1.25 -1.14
CA TYR A 75 -22.14 1.42 0.16
C TYR A 75 -21.10 1.87 1.19
N VAL A 76 -21.42 2.90 1.95
CA VAL A 76 -20.52 3.44 2.98
C VAL A 76 -21.32 4.01 4.15
N GLY A 77 -20.89 3.69 5.37
CA GLY A 77 -21.43 4.21 6.61
C GLY A 77 -20.62 5.39 7.14
N SER A 78 -21.27 6.30 7.85
CA SER A 78 -20.65 7.46 8.50
C SER A 78 -20.98 7.56 9.97
N SER A 79 -20.23 8.39 10.69
CA SER A 79 -20.34 8.52 12.15
C SER A 79 -21.60 9.23 12.63
N ASP A 80 -22.33 9.92 11.76
CA ASP A 80 -23.67 10.46 12.04
C ASP A 80 -24.78 9.42 11.94
N GLY A 81 -24.45 8.16 11.59
CA GLY A 81 -25.41 7.07 11.41
C GLY A 81 -26.00 6.97 10.01
N THR A 82 -25.50 7.73 9.06
CA THR A 82 -25.93 7.61 7.65
C THR A 82 -25.27 6.41 7.00
N LEU A 83 -26.05 5.54 6.34
CA LEU A 83 -25.60 4.61 5.32
C LEU A 83 -25.97 5.17 3.95
N ALA A 84 -25.00 5.47 3.14
CA ALA A 84 -25.18 5.95 1.77
C ALA A 84 -24.95 4.84 0.75
N ALA A 85 -25.86 4.74 -0.22
CA ALA A 85 -25.66 3.96 -1.44
C ALA A 85 -25.45 4.92 -2.60
N LEU A 86 -24.27 4.83 -3.21
CA LEU A 86 -23.81 5.73 -4.24
C LEU A 86 -23.64 4.98 -5.55
N ASP A 87 -23.80 5.67 -6.66
CA ASP A 87 -23.34 5.15 -7.95
C ASP A 87 -21.81 5.03 -7.93
N ALA A 88 -21.30 3.84 -8.16
CA ALA A 88 -19.87 3.57 -8.04
C ALA A 88 -19.00 4.29 -9.10
N ALA A 89 -19.57 4.64 -10.25
CA ALA A 89 -18.84 5.31 -11.33
C ALA A 89 -18.84 6.84 -11.21
N THR A 90 -19.87 7.43 -10.59
CA THR A 90 -20.09 8.87 -10.58
C THR A 90 -20.13 9.49 -9.18
N GLY A 91 -20.29 8.68 -8.13
CA GLY A 91 -20.51 9.15 -6.76
C GLY A 91 -21.93 9.68 -6.50
N GLY A 92 -22.82 9.62 -7.49
CA GLY A 92 -24.20 10.09 -7.36
C GLY A 92 -24.99 9.30 -6.30
N LEU A 93 -25.70 9.99 -5.43
CA LEU A 93 -26.52 9.35 -4.40
C LEU A 93 -27.69 8.58 -5.03
N ARG A 94 -27.80 7.28 -4.74
CA ARG A 94 -28.93 6.44 -5.12
C ARG A 94 -30.02 6.43 -4.04
N TRP A 95 -29.59 6.18 -2.82
CA TRP A 95 -30.43 6.28 -1.62
C TRP A 95 -29.57 6.44 -0.36
N ARG A 96 -30.19 6.87 0.73
CA ARG A 96 -29.57 6.91 2.06
C ARG A 96 -30.54 6.38 3.12
N PHE A 97 -29.97 5.79 4.16
CA PHE A 97 -30.68 5.33 5.34
C PHE A 97 -30.08 5.97 6.58
N GLN A 98 -30.93 6.39 7.52
CA GLN A 98 -30.48 6.98 8.79
C GLN A 98 -30.69 5.98 9.92
N ALA A 99 -29.60 5.50 10.53
CA ALA A 99 -29.61 4.72 11.76
C ALA A 99 -29.67 5.64 12.99
N GLY A 100 -30.02 5.06 14.15
CA GLY A 100 -30.06 5.79 15.42
C GLY A 100 -28.71 6.02 16.08
N GLY A 101 -27.61 5.58 15.47
CA GLY A 101 -26.24 5.72 15.98
C GLY A 101 -25.20 5.51 14.88
N ALA A 102 -23.95 5.88 15.17
CA ALA A 102 -22.83 5.82 14.23
C ALA A 102 -22.70 4.45 13.55
N ILE A 103 -22.37 4.45 12.27
CA ILE A 103 -22.06 3.26 11.47
C ILE A 103 -20.55 3.22 11.25
N ALA A 104 -19.84 2.49 12.11
CA ALA A 104 -18.41 2.22 11.97
C ALA A 104 -18.14 0.83 11.37
N SER A 105 -19.10 -0.11 11.51
CA SER A 105 -19.00 -1.43 10.87
C SER A 105 -19.07 -1.31 9.35
N THR A 106 -18.35 -2.19 8.65
CA THR A 106 -18.45 -2.29 7.19
C THR A 106 -19.69 -3.10 6.82
N PRO A 107 -20.53 -2.64 5.89
CA PRO A 107 -21.68 -3.41 5.46
C PRO A 107 -21.29 -4.73 4.79
N ALA A 108 -22.14 -5.76 4.91
CA ALA A 108 -22.13 -6.91 4.01
C ALA A 108 -23.31 -6.79 3.03
N VAL A 109 -23.10 -7.18 1.78
CA VAL A 109 -24.08 -6.96 0.71
C VAL A 109 -24.24 -8.22 -0.14
N ASP A 110 -25.47 -8.67 -0.33
CA ASP A 110 -25.85 -9.66 -1.32
C ASP A 110 -26.79 -9.07 -2.40
N ASP A 111 -27.42 -9.90 -3.22
CA ASP A 111 -28.31 -9.43 -4.29
C ASP A 111 -29.65 -8.86 -3.77
N ARG A 112 -29.98 -9.05 -2.51
CA ARG A 112 -31.26 -8.71 -1.89
C ARG A 112 -31.14 -7.57 -0.88
N ALA A 113 -30.08 -7.59 -0.07
CA ALA A 113 -29.98 -6.71 1.08
C ALA A 113 -28.56 -6.23 1.38
N VAL A 114 -28.52 -5.10 2.05
CA VAL A 114 -27.36 -4.55 2.73
C VAL A 114 -27.55 -4.80 4.23
N TYR A 115 -26.60 -5.53 4.83
CA TYR A 115 -26.58 -5.83 6.26
C TYR A 115 -25.62 -4.89 6.95
N VAL A 116 -26.09 -4.13 7.93
CA VAL A 116 -25.31 -3.10 8.63
C VAL A 116 -25.60 -3.10 10.12
N ALA A 117 -24.54 -3.04 10.91
CA ALA A 117 -24.63 -2.82 12.35
C ALA A 117 -24.30 -1.36 12.68
N SER A 118 -25.00 -0.80 13.65
CA SER A 118 -24.80 0.57 14.12
C SER A 118 -24.74 0.65 15.63
N ARG A 119 -24.21 1.76 16.16
CA ARG A 119 -24.01 1.97 17.60
C ARG A 119 -25.31 2.08 18.42
N ASP A 120 -26.47 2.14 17.77
CA ASP A 120 -27.77 2.01 18.44
C ASP A 120 -28.10 0.59 18.89
N GLY A 121 -27.18 -0.36 18.72
CA GLY A 121 -27.31 -1.76 19.12
C GLY A 121 -28.16 -2.59 18.16
N LEU A 122 -28.35 -2.15 16.92
CA LEU A 122 -29.15 -2.83 15.92
C LEU A 122 -28.33 -3.32 14.74
N LEU A 123 -28.56 -4.59 14.37
CA LEU A 123 -28.25 -5.12 13.06
C LEU A 123 -29.48 -4.97 12.16
N ARG A 124 -29.30 -4.45 10.97
CA ARG A 124 -30.39 -4.23 10.00
C ARG A 124 -30.09 -4.87 8.68
N ALA A 125 -31.13 -5.34 8.01
CA ALA A 125 -31.10 -5.65 6.60
C ALA A 125 -31.96 -4.64 5.84
N LEU A 126 -31.33 -3.97 4.88
CA LEU A 126 -31.98 -2.95 4.06
C LEU A 126 -32.06 -3.44 2.62
N ASP A 127 -33.15 -3.17 1.95
CA ASP A 127 -33.30 -3.48 0.51
C ASP A 127 -32.18 -2.85 -0.31
N VAL A 128 -31.50 -3.63 -1.11
CA VAL A 128 -30.30 -3.20 -1.86
C VAL A 128 -30.60 -2.07 -2.86
N ARG A 129 -31.84 -1.94 -3.35
CA ARG A 129 -32.23 -0.96 -4.37
C ARG A 129 -32.80 0.33 -3.79
N SER A 130 -33.54 0.23 -2.67
CA SER A 130 -34.31 1.34 -2.11
C SER A 130 -33.84 1.80 -0.72
N GLY A 131 -33.01 1.03 -0.04
CA GLY A 131 -32.59 1.31 1.34
C GLY A 131 -33.70 1.10 2.38
N ARG A 132 -34.87 0.58 1.97
CA ARG A 132 -35.96 0.30 2.91
C ARG A 132 -35.60 -0.87 3.81
N GLU A 133 -35.88 -0.75 5.12
CA GLU A 133 -35.61 -1.83 6.09
C GLU A 133 -36.51 -3.04 5.82
N HIS A 134 -35.90 -4.20 5.67
CA HIS A 134 -36.57 -5.50 5.57
C HIS A 134 -36.80 -6.07 6.98
N TRP A 135 -35.74 -6.10 7.79
CA TRP A 135 -35.79 -6.57 9.16
C TRP A 135 -34.67 -5.94 9.98
N ARG A 136 -34.82 -5.99 11.29
CA ARG A 136 -33.79 -5.59 12.27
C ARG A 136 -33.76 -6.55 13.45
N HIS A 137 -32.58 -6.65 14.07
CA HIS A 137 -32.37 -7.39 15.30
C HIS A 137 -31.67 -6.49 16.32
N ARG A 138 -32.16 -6.49 17.56
CA ARG A 138 -31.56 -5.74 18.67
C ARG A 138 -30.69 -6.68 19.50
N PHE A 139 -29.45 -6.29 19.74
CA PHE A 139 -28.57 -6.96 20.70
C PHE A 139 -28.94 -6.54 22.13
N ASP A 140 -28.66 -7.41 23.14
CA ASP A 140 -29.16 -7.23 24.52
C ASP A 140 -28.51 -6.04 25.25
N ALA A 141 -27.27 -5.70 24.95
CA ALA A 141 -26.61 -4.51 25.47
C ALA A 141 -26.44 -3.46 24.37
N ALA A 142 -26.73 -2.20 24.68
CA ALA A 142 -26.25 -1.10 23.86
C ALA A 142 -24.72 -1.25 23.72
N LEU A 143 -24.22 -1.27 22.49
CA LEU A 143 -22.78 -1.24 22.24
C LEU A 143 -22.27 0.04 22.88
N GLY A 144 -21.57 -0.07 24.02
CA GLY A 144 -21.28 1.04 24.92
C GLY A 144 -20.67 2.23 24.22
N THR A 145 -21.16 3.40 24.60
CA THR A 145 -20.65 4.70 24.11
C THR A 145 -19.38 5.15 24.83
N ASP A 146 -18.95 4.40 25.84
CA ASP A 146 -18.01 4.87 26.86
C ASP A 146 -16.54 4.62 26.50
N ASP A 147 -16.27 3.93 25.39
CA ASP A 147 -14.92 3.68 24.93
C ASP A 147 -14.59 4.61 23.74
N TYR A 148 -13.83 5.64 24.02
CA TYR A 148 -13.37 6.64 23.04
C TYR A 148 -12.64 5.99 21.82
N TRP A 149 -12.17 4.75 21.99
CA TRP A 149 -11.42 3.97 21.01
C TRP A 149 -12.25 2.90 20.30
N ASP A 150 -13.58 2.91 20.45
CA ASP A 150 -14.48 1.92 19.86
C ASP A 150 -14.70 2.13 18.35
N TYR A 151 -13.58 2.26 17.63
CA TYR A 151 -13.61 2.38 16.16
C TYR A 151 -13.95 1.07 15.45
N PHE A 152 -13.79 -0.06 16.14
CA PHE A 152 -13.84 -1.40 15.57
C PHE A 152 -15.05 -2.16 16.10
N LEU A 153 -16.21 -1.89 15.52
CA LEU A 153 -17.36 -2.78 15.68
C LEU A 153 -17.20 -3.98 14.74
N SER A 154 -17.56 -5.17 15.23
CA SER A 154 -17.65 -6.36 14.38
C SER A 154 -18.54 -6.08 13.17
N SER A 155 -18.04 -6.37 11.99
CA SER A 155 -18.82 -6.24 10.75
C SER A 155 -19.58 -7.54 10.47
N PRO A 156 -20.78 -7.48 9.89
CA PRO A 156 -21.52 -8.67 9.46
C PRO A 156 -20.77 -9.42 8.35
N VAL A 157 -20.80 -10.73 8.40
CA VAL A 157 -20.13 -11.64 7.45
C VAL A 157 -21.13 -12.62 6.86
N LEU A 158 -21.18 -12.67 5.54
CA LEU A 158 -21.99 -13.64 4.78
C LEU A 158 -21.11 -14.82 4.35
N ALA A 159 -21.40 -16.00 4.86
CA ALA A 159 -20.74 -17.23 4.46
C ALA A 159 -21.76 -18.37 4.36
N ASP A 160 -21.68 -19.16 3.29
CA ASP A 160 -22.53 -20.35 3.04
C ASP A 160 -24.05 -20.09 3.26
N GLY A 161 -24.53 -18.90 2.87
CA GLY A 161 -25.94 -18.52 3.00
C GLY A 161 -26.39 -18.24 4.44
N VAL A 162 -25.45 -17.93 5.33
CA VAL A 162 -25.67 -17.55 6.73
C VAL A 162 -25.02 -16.20 6.99
N LEU A 163 -25.69 -15.35 7.76
CA LEU A 163 -25.14 -14.08 8.22
C LEU A 163 -24.64 -14.22 9.65
N PHE A 164 -23.36 -13.95 9.87
CA PHE A 164 -22.70 -14.03 11.16
C PHE A 164 -22.27 -12.65 11.64
N ILE A 165 -22.35 -12.43 12.96
CA ILE A 165 -21.80 -11.22 13.59
C ILE A 165 -21.44 -11.51 15.04
N GLY A 166 -20.33 -10.89 15.49
CA GLY A 166 -20.00 -10.76 16.90
C GLY A 166 -20.61 -9.48 17.48
N SER A 167 -20.89 -9.46 18.76
CA SER A 167 -21.51 -8.30 19.40
C SER A 167 -20.89 -7.92 20.74
N GLY A 168 -21.11 -6.65 21.12
CA GLY A 168 -20.62 -6.08 22.37
C GLY A 168 -21.27 -6.68 23.63
N ASP A 169 -22.35 -7.44 23.49
CA ASP A 169 -22.97 -8.22 24.56
C ASP A 169 -22.28 -9.58 24.81
N GLY A 170 -21.16 -9.85 24.13
CA GLY A 170 -20.36 -11.04 24.33
C GLY A 170 -20.88 -12.29 23.64
N HIS A 171 -21.62 -12.14 22.54
CA HIS A 171 -22.15 -13.28 21.78
C HIS A 171 -21.69 -13.27 20.32
N VAL A 172 -21.72 -14.46 19.74
CA VAL A 172 -21.72 -14.65 18.28
C VAL A 172 -23.11 -15.16 17.89
N THR A 173 -23.68 -14.51 16.88
CA THR A 173 -25.03 -14.85 16.41
C THR A 173 -25.02 -15.14 14.92
N ALA A 174 -25.71 -16.23 14.54
CA ALA A 174 -25.97 -16.60 13.16
C ALA A 174 -27.43 -16.35 12.81
N PHE A 175 -27.65 -15.71 11.67
CA PHE A 175 -28.97 -15.35 11.17
C PHE A 175 -29.28 -16.01 9.83
N ASP A 176 -30.53 -16.26 9.60
CA ASP A 176 -31.05 -16.39 8.25
C ASP A 176 -31.07 -15.00 7.60
N PRO A 177 -30.29 -14.75 6.55
CA PRO A 177 -30.15 -13.40 5.99
C PRO A 177 -31.43 -12.86 5.37
N ALA A 178 -32.31 -13.75 4.85
CA ALA A 178 -33.55 -13.34 4.21
C ALA A 178 -34.61 -12.87 5.20
N THR A 179 -34.65 -13.45 6.41
CA THR A 179 -35.73 -13.25 7.38
C THR A 179 -35.31 -12.57 8.67
N GLY A 180 -33.99 -12.51 8.95
CA GLY A 180 -33.45 -12.02 10.22
C GLY A 180 -33.68 -12.98 11.39
N ARG A 181 -34.18 -14.20 11.13
CA ARG A 181 -34.39 -15.18 12.18
C ARG A 181 -33.05 -15.70 12.68
N VAL A 182 -32.87 -15.72 13.99
CA VAL A 182 -31.68 -16.30 14.64
C VAL A 182 -31.69 -17.82 14.41
N ARG A 183 -30.65 -18.35 13.81
CA ARG A 183 -30.39 -19.79 13.68
C ARG A 183 -29.81 -20.37 14.94
N TRP A 184 -28.80 -19.67 15.48
CA TRP A 184 -28.21 -19.95 16.78
C TRP A 184 -27.52 -18.69 17.33
N ARG A 185 -27.35 -18.63 18.63
CA ARG A 185 -26.64 -17.58 19.36
C ARG A 185 -25.89 -18.22 20.52
N VAL A 186 -24.60 -17.96 20.62
CA VAL A 186 -23.72 -18.57 21.62
C VAL A 186 -22.89 -17.51 22.33
N ALA A 187 -22.66 -17.74 23.63
CA ALA A 187 -21.77 -16.87 24.41
C ALA A 187 -20.32 -17.05 23.95
N ALA A 188 -19.66 -15.94 23.72
CA ALA A 188 -18.25 -15.89 23.30
C ALA A 188 -17.28 -15.77 24.48
N GLY A 189 -17.77 -15.73 25.71
CA GLY A 189 -16.98 -15.57 26.93
C GLY A 189 -16.64 -14.11 27.25
N SER A 190 -16.53 -13.23 26.27
CA SER A 190 -16.30 -11.80 26.41
C SER A 190 -16.80 -11.08 25.17
N ARG A 191 -16.79 -9.73 25.19
CA ARG A 191 -17.21 -8.88 24.06
C ARG A 191 -16.46 -9.24 22.79
N VAL A 192 -17.17 -9.28 21.64
CA VAL A 192 -16.62 -9.56 20.33
C VAL A 192 -16.65 -8.28 19.50
N ARG A 193 -15.47 -7.69 19.31
CA ARG A 193 -15.30 -6.49 18.46
C ARG A 193 -14.60 -6.78 17.15
N SER A 194 -13.86 -7.90 17.10
CA SER A 194 -13.28 -8.37 15.84
C SER A 194 -14.36 -8.82 14.86
N THR A 195 -14.16 -8.59 13.58
CA THR A 195 -14.98 -9.21 12.55
C THR A 195 -14.63 -10.69 12.44
N ILE A 196 -15.64 -11.54 12.32
CA ILE A 196 -15.49 -12.97 12.21
C ILE A 196 -14.84 -13.33 10.87
N ALA A 197 -13.86 -14.22 10.88
CA ALA A 197 -13.38 -14.88 9.67
C ALA A 197 -14.00 -16.27 9.56
N ALA A 198 -14.45 -16.64 8.34
CA ALA A 198 -15.17 -17.90 8.10
C ALA A 198 -14.56 -18.67 6.93
N GLN A 199 -14.25 -19.96 7.14
CA GLN A 199 -13.75 -20.85 6.09
C GLN A 199 -14.04 -22.32 6.46
N ALA A 200 -14.45 -23.10 5.48
CA ALA A 200 -14.66 -24.56 5.62
C ALA A 200 -15.51 -24.94 6.84
N GLY A 201 -16.57 -24.18 7.12
CA GLY A 201 -17.48 -24.43 8.24
C GLY A 201 -16.93 -24.05 9.62
N THR A 202 -15.79 -23.36 9.69
CA THR A 202 -15.19 -22.84 10.93
C THR A 202 -15.29 -21.33 10.95
N LEU A 203 -15.72 -20.77 12.08
CA LEU A 203 -15.73 -19.35 12.39
C LEU A 203 -14.61 -19.04 13.37
N VAL A 204 -13.82 -18.00 13.13
CA VAL A 204 -12.73 -17.57 14.03
C VAL A 204 -12.87 -16.09 14.35
N PHE A 205 -12.67 -15.72 15.60
CA PHE A 205 -12.78 -14.34 16.09
C PHE A 205 -11.93 -14.12 17.35
N GLY A 206 -11.61 -12.88 17.62
CA GLY A 206 -10.96 -12.42 18.84
C GLY A 206 -11.97 -11.85 19.84
N THR A 207 -11.62 -11.88 21.12
CA THR A 207 -12.45 -11.39 22.23
C THR A 207 -11.66 -10.45 23.15
N LEU A 208 -12.34 -9.59 23.89
CA LEU A 208 -11.67 -8.59 24.73
C LEU A 208 -10.95 -9.18 25.95
N ASP A 209 -11.20 -10.45 26.30
CA ASP A 209 -10.48 -11.19 27.34
C ASP A 209 -9.18 -11.83 26.85
N GLY A 210 -8.67 -11.42 25.70
CA GLY A 210 -7.38 -11.89 25.17
C GLY A 210 -7.41 -13.25 24.50
N HIS A 211 -8.57 -13.73 24.09
CA HIS A 211 -8.67 -15.05 23.46
C HIS A 211 -8.99 -14.97 21.96
N VAL A 212 -8.44 -15.90 21.22
CA VAL A 212 -8.90 -16.26 19.86
C VAL A 212 -9.72 -17.53 19.96
N ARG A 213 -10.93 -17.52 19.44
CA ARG A 213 -11.88 -18.63 19.55
C ARG A 213 -12.36 -19.09 18.19
N ALA A 214 -12.63 -20.40 18.10
CA ALA A 214 -13.27 -20.97 16.92
C ALA A 214 -14.56 -21.69 17.28
N LEU A 215 -15.57 -21.47 16.41
CA LEU A 215 -16.87 -22.13 16.48
C LEU A 215 -17.16 -22.86 15.18
N ARG A 216 -17.98 -23.88 15.26
CA ARG A 216 -18.55 -24.54 14.09
C ARG A 216 -19.69 -23.70 13.52
N ALA A 217 -19.59 -23.34 12.24
CA ALA A 217 -20.52 -22.40 11.62
C ALA A 217 -21.98 -22.87 11.61
N ARG A 218 -22.24 -24.19 11.50
CA ARG A 218 -23.61 -24.73 11.36
C ARG A 218 -24.45 -24.61 12.64
N ASP A 219 -23.82 -24.68 13.82
CA ASP A 219 -24.54 -24.81 15.11
C ASP A 219 -23.92 -23.99 16.26
N GLY A 220 -22.79 -23.28 16.02
CA GLY A 220 -22.11 -22.49 17.03
C GLY A 220 -21.35 -23.31 18.08
N ALA A 221 -21.21 -24.63 17.90
CA ALA A 221 -20.47 -25.43 18.83
C ALA A 221 -19.00 -25.01 18.92
N PRO A 222 -18.41 -24.89 20.13
CA PRO A 222 -17.02 -24.51 20.29
C PRO A 222 -16.10 -25.59 19.71
N LEU A 223 -15.05 -25.16 18.98
CA LEU A 223 -14.05 -26.04 18.42
C LEU A 223 -12.76 -25.96 19.24
N TRP A 224 -12.25 -24.74 19.42
CA TRP A 224 -11.05 -24.49 20.22
C TRP A 224 -11.02 -23.04 20.74
N SER A 225 -10.17 -22.80 21.74
CA SER A 225 -9.85 -21.47 22.27
C SER A 225 -8.34 -21.39 22.52
N PHE A 226 -7.73 -20.30 22.10
CA PHE A 226 -6.33 -19.97 22.32
C PHE A 226 -6.23 -18.69 23.15
N ALA A 227 -5.51 -18.72 24.27
CA ALA A 227 -5.19 -17.54 25.07
C ALA A 227 -3.93 -16.88 24.50
N THR A 228 -4.01 -15.60 24.14
CA THR A 228 -2.84 -14.81 23.77
C THR A 228 -2.02 -14.47 25.03
N ASP A 229 -0.79 -13.98 24.85
CA ASP A 229 0.02 -13.51 25.99
C ASP A 229 -0.73 -12.37 26.72
N GLY A 230 -1.46 -11.55 25.98
CA GLY A 230 -2.32 -10.49 26.52
C GLY A 230 -3.41 -10.97 27.49
N ALA A 231 -3.88 -12.20 27.38
CA ALA A 231 -4.88 -12.75 28.29
C ALA A 231 -4.42 -12.81 29.77
N ALA A 232 -3.11 -12.79 29.98
CA ALA A 232 -2.51 -12.73 31.32
C ALA A 232 -2.30 -11.31 31.84
N HIS A 233 -2.49 -10.29 31.01
CA HIS A 233 -2.30 -8.89 31.38
C HIS A 233 -3.51 -8.34 32.14
N THR A 234 -3.28 -7.40 33.05
CA THR A 234 -4.31 -6.63 33.70
C THR A 234 -4.23 -5.16 33.27
N PHE A 235 -5.34 -4.48 33.20
CA PHE A 235 -5.39 -3.05 32.86
C PHE A 235 -4.53 -2.19 33.81
N ALA A 236 -4.36 -2.63 35.05
CA ALA A 236 -3.58 -1.94 36.07
C ALA A 236 -2.07 -1.94 35.78
N ASP A 237 -1.56 -2.91 35.04
CA ASP A 237 -0.11 -3.12 34.88
C ASP A 237 0.50 -2.30 33.72
N ALA A 238 -0.30 -1.85 32.75
CA ALA A 238 0.20 -1.27 31.52
C ALA A 238 -0.29 0.16 31.21
N GLY A 239 -1.29 0.67 31.95
CA GLY A 239 -1.95 1.94 31.62
C GLY A 239 -2.71 1.95 30.28
N ASN A 240 -2.70 0.82 29.57
CA ASN A 240 -3.40 0.56 28.33
C ASN A 240 -3.99 -0.85 28.36
N ASP A 241 -5.16 -1.03 27.76
CA ASP A 241 -5.75 -2.36 27.59
C ASP A 241 -4.95 -3.19 26.56
N THR A 242 -3.93 -3.89 27.04
CA THR A 242 -3.12 -4.84 26.24
C THR A 242 -3.70 -6.25 26.19
N THR A 243 -4.79 -6.49 26.92
CA THR A 243 -5.45 -7.81 26.99
C THR A 243 -6.16 -8.15 25.68
N ALA A 244 -6.85 -7.21 25.07
CA ALA A 244 -7.86 -7.47 24.07
C ALA A 244 -7.30 -7.98 22.73
N VAL A 245 -8.07 -8.88 22.09
CA VAL A 245 -7.92 -9.22 20.67
C VAL A 245 -9.04 -8.54 19.90
N VAL A 246 -8.75 -7.33 19.39
CA VAL A 246 -9.68 -6.55 18.57
C VAL A 246 -9.41 -6.71 17.08
N ALA A 247 -8.21 -7.11 16.70
CA ALA A 247 -7.87 -7.41 15.32
C ALA A 247 -8.72 -8.56 14.79
N SER A 248 -9.20 -8.39 13.57
CA SER A 248 -9.97 -9.45 12.92
C SER A 248 -9.04 -10.48 12.32
N PRO A 249 -9.29 -11.78 12.55
CA PRO A 249 -8.46 -12.85 12.01
C PRO A 249 -8.44 -12.85 10.49
N THR A 250 -7.32 -13.33 9.94
CA THR A 250 -7.13 -13.63 8.51
C THR A 250 -6.89 -15.12 8.37
N LEU A 251 -7.67 -15.78 7.54
CA LEU A 251 -7.45 -17.21 7.25
C LEU A 251 -6.51 -17.35 6.05
N VAL A 252 -5.48 -18.17 6.21
CA VAL A 252 -4.37 -18.29 5.26
C VAL A 252 -4.28 -19.72 4.76
N GLY A 253 -4.37 -19.90 3.46
CA GLY A 253 -4.35 -21.22 2.85
C GLY A 253 -5.65 -22.00 3.03
N THR A 254 -5.65 -23.26 2.66
CA THR A 254 -6.80 -24.18 2.73
C THR A 254 -6.35 -25.57 3.15
N GLY A 255 -7.29 -26.41 3.59
CA GLY A 255 -7.00 -27.80 3.98
C GLY A 255 -6.34 -27.91 5.36
N ALA A 256 -5.56 -28.97 5.56
CA ALA A 256 -4.99 -29.32 6.85
C ALA A 256 -3.92 -28.30 7.34
N ASP A 257 -3.25 -27.63 6.43
CA ASP A 257 -2.21 -26.64 6.74
C ASP A 257 -2.73 -25.21 6.84
N ALA A 258 -4.05 -25.01 6.79
CA ALA A 258 -4.65 -23.69 6.91
C ALA A 258 -4.32 -23.05 8.26
N LEU A 259 -3.96 -21.77 8.23
CA LEU A 259 -3.59 -21.00 9.40
C LEU A 259 -4.60 -19.88 9.68
N VAL A 260 -4.62 -19.44 10.92
CA VAL A 260 -5.27 -18.21 11.39
C VAL A 260 -4.18 -17.23 11.78
N ALA A 261 -4.10 -16.10 11.11
CA ALA A 261 -3.24 -15.00 11.52
C ALA A 261 -4.07 -13.95 12.26
N VAL A 262 -3.65 -13.57 13.45
CA VAL A 262 -4.36 -12.57 14.27
C VAL A 262 -3.39 -11.77 15.13
N GLY A 263 -3.57 -10.46 15.16
CA GLY A 263 -2.81 -9.55 16.01
C GLY A 263 -3.49 -9.31 17.35
N GLY A 264 -2.69 -9.23 18.41
CA GLY A 264 -3.14 -8.85 19.75
C GLY A 264 -2.77 -7.41 20.09
N ARG A 265 -3.44 -6.83 21.09
CA ARG A 265 -3.01 -5.56 21.72
C ARG A 265 -1.76 -5.73 22.57
N ASP A 266 -1.33 -6.96 22.80
CA ASP A 266 -0.07 -7.33 23.46
C ASP A 266 1.17 -7.15 22.58
N GLY A 267 1.00 -6.64 21.35
CA GLY A 267 2.09 -6.43 20.40
C GLY A 267 2.55 -7.68 19.67
N GLN A 268 1.80 -8.77 19.78
CA GLN A 268 2.12 -10.05 19.12
C GLN A 268 1.23 -10.28 17.90
N LEU A 269 1.80 -10.87 16.87
CA LEU A 269 1.08 -11.53 15.79
C LEU A 269 1.16 -13.05 16.01
N TYR A 270 0.04 -13.69 16.06
CA TYR A 270 -0.08 -15.14 16.25
C TYR A 270 -0.49 -15.82 14.95
N ALA A 271 0.15 -16.93 14.62
CA ALA A 271 -0.30 -17.84 13.58
C ALA A 271 -0.68 -19.17 14.22
N LEU A 272 -1.96 -19.50 14.13
CA LEU A 272 -2.56 -20.69 14.73
C LEU A 272 -3.01 -21.65 13.64
N GLU A 273 -2.99 -22.95 13.90
CA GLU A 273 -3.62 -23.94 13.02
C GLU A 273 -5.14 -23.75 13.03
N LEU A 274 -5.76 -23.60 11.87
CA LEU A 274 -7.21 -23.40 11.77
C LEU A 274 -8.01 -24.54 12.39
N ALA A 275 -7.54 -25.78 12.22
CA ALA A 275 -8.25 -26.97 12.69
C ALA A 275 -8.20 -27.16 14.22
N THR A 276 -7.12 -26.75 14.88
CA THR A 276 -6.84 -27.12 16.29
C THR A 276 -6.64 -25.93 17.22
N GLY A 277 -6.39 -24.72 16.69
CA GLY A 277 -5.98 -23.56 17.46
C GLY A 277 -4.55 -23.63 18.01
N ARG A 278 -3.76 -24.64 17.64
CA ARG A 278 -2.38 -24.78 18.09
C ARG A 278 -1.49 -23.69 17.50
N LEU A 279 -0.66 -23.08 18.34
CA LEU A 279 0.32 -22.09 17.90
C LEU A 279 1.36 -22.73 16.97
N ARG A 280 1.52 -22.17 15.78
CA ARG A 280 2.58 -22.53 14.82
C ARG A 280 3.81 -21.63 15.00
N TRP A 281 3.58 -20.32 15.01
CA TRP A 281 4.60 -19.31 15.28
C TRP A 281 3.95 -18.04 15.83
N ARG A 282 4.77 -17.21 16.46
CA ARG A 282 4.40 -15.84 16.83
C ARG A 282 5.51 -14.88 16.45
N LEU A 283 5.15 -13.65 16.18
CA LEU A 283 6.07 -12.56 15.86
C LEU A 283 5.82 -11.40 16.81
N THR A 284 6.86 -10.98 17.53
CA THR A 284 6.84 -9.76 18.33
C THR A 284 7.13 -8.57 17.44
N HIS A 285 6.27 -7.59 17.47
CA HIS A 285 6.48 -6.33 16.75
C HIS A 285 7.20 -5.33 17.65
N ASP A 286 8.15 -4.55 17.12
CA ASP A 286 9.06 -3.58 17.79
C ASP A 286 8.47 -2.80 18.99
N GLY A 287 8.15 -3.48 20.09
CA GLY A 287 7.64 -2.90 21.34
C GLY A 287 6.29 -2.18 21.26
N SER A 288 5.59 -2.32 20.17
CA SER A 288 4.32 -1.63 19.96
C SER A 288 3.12 -2.49 20.29
N SER A 289 2.18 -1.89 20.94
CA SER A 289 1.03 -2.55 21.55
C SER A 289 -0.17 -2.81 20.64
N TRP A 290 -0.11 -2.60 19.33
CA TRP A 290 -1.33 -2.72 18.52
C TRP A 290 -1.03 -3.30 17.14
N MET A 291 -1.15 -4.60 17.05
CA MET A 291 -1.17 -5.29 15.77
C MET A 291 -2.62 -5.35 15.28
N LEU A 292 -2.88 -4.84 14.09
CA LEU A 292 -4.24 -4.76 13.58
C LEU A 292 -4.49 -5.75 12.44
N ALA A 293 -4.97 -5.30 11.35
CA ALA A 293 -5.45 -6.21 10.33
C ALA A 293 -4.33 -6.64 9.39
N THR A 294 -4.40 -7.87 8.98
CA THR A 294 -3.48 -8.48 8.05
C THR A 294 -4.15 -8.68 6.68
N ALA A 295 -3.37 -8.73 5.61
CA ALA A 295 -3.80 -9.23 4.31
C ALA A 295 -2.90 -10.38 3.86
N THR A 296 -3.34 -11.22 2.93
CA THR A 296 -2.55 -12.36 2.48
C THR A 296 -2.80 -12.75 1.02
N ASP A 297 -1.75 -13.20 0.36
CA ASP A 297 -1.82 -13.91 -0.92
C ASP A 297 -1.83 -15.46 -0.77
N GLY A 298 -1.84 -15.94 0.49
CA GLY A 298 -1.77 -17.35 0.85
C GLY A 298 -0.34 -17.85 1.14
N ARG A 299 0.70 -17.10 0.78
CA ARG A 299 2.12 -17.41 1.06
C ARG A 299 2.80 -16.32 1.86
N THR A 300 2.40 -15.09 1.63
CA THR A 300 2.87 -13.92 2.34
C THR A 300 1.73 -13.38 3.18
N LEU A 301 2.05 -13.02 4.40
CA LEU A 301 1.16 -12.30 5.29
C LEU A 301 1.67 -10.86 5.37
N TYR A 302 0.82 -9.90 5.03
CA TYR A 302 1.11 -8.48 5.14
C TYR A 302 0.48 -7.97 6.43
N VAL A 303 1.25 -7.30 7.25
CA VAL A 303 0.88 -6.93 8.62
C VAL A 303 1.06 -5.44 8.81
N ALA A 304 0.07 -4.78 9.39
CA ALA A 304 0.15 -3.38 9.74
C ALA A 304 0.18 -3.20 11.27
N SER A 305 0.97 -2.23 11.73
CA SER A 305 1.04 -1.86 13.14
C SER A 305 0.39 -0.52 13.41
N GLY A 306 -0.52 -0.50 14.41
CA GLY A 306 -1.19 0.71 14.86
C GLY A 306 -0.30 1.67 15.65
N SER A 307 0.82 1.23 16.19
CA SER A 307 1.67 2.11 17.02
C SER A 307 3.09 2.30 16.47
N ALA A 308 3.66 1.30 15.77
CA ALA A 308 5.02 1.41 15.23
C ALA A 308 5.08 2.11 13.86
N ALA A 309 3.94 2.46 13.26
CA ALA A 309 3.87 3.06 11.91
C ALA A 309 4.64 2.21 10.88
N ILE A 310 4.39 0.91 10.86
CA ILE A 310 5.10 -0.05 10.00
C ILE A 310 4.08 -0.95 9.28
N VAL A 311 4.39 -1.25 8.03
CA VAL A 311 3.81 -2.35 7.26
C VAL A 311 4.92 -3.36 6.98
N GLN A 312 4.68 -4.64 7.27
CA GLN A 312 5.63 -5.73 7.06
C GLN A 312 5.03 -6.80 6.15
N ALA A 313 5.88 -7.47 5.39
CA ALA A 313 5.57 -8.77 4.82
C ALA A 313 6.35 -9.86 5.53
N VAL A 314 5.66 -10.90 5.92
CA VAL A 314 6.26 -12.08 6.52
C VAL A 314 5.86 -13.34 5.76
N ASP A 315 6.71 -14.34 5.79
CA ASP A 315 6.37 -15.66 5.29
C ASP A 315 5.24 -16.26 6.12
N ALA A 316 4.14 -16.63 5.50
CA ALA A 316 2.94 -17.08 6.21
C ALA A 316 3.15 -18.40 6.98
N ALA A 317 4.04 -19.29 6.49
CA ALA A 317 4.30 -20.58 7.12
C ALA A 317 5.25 -20.50 8.31
N THR A 318 6.20 -19.55 8.29
CA THR A 318 7.32 -19.46 9.25
C THR A 318 7.34 -18.21 10.10
N GLY A 319 6.63 -17.14 9.70
CA GLY A 319 6.69 -15.83 10.33
C GLY A 319 7.98 -15.04 10.02
N ALA A 320 8.86 -15.55 9.16
CA ALA A 320 10.09 -14.87 8.79
C ALA A 320 9.80 -13.58 8.01
N GLU A 321 10.39 -12.47 8.44
CA GLU A 321 10.25 -11.19 7.75
C GLU A 321 10.88 -11.25 6.37
N ARG A 322 10.14 -10.77 5.36
CA ARG A 322 10.60 -10.64 3.97
C ARG A 322 11.01 -9.21 3.67
N TRP A 323 10.19 -8.24 4.10
CA TRP A 323 10.46 -6.81 3.98
C TRP A 323 9.64 -6.00 4.98
N ARG A 324 10.05 -4.75 5.18
CA ARG A 324 9.43 -3.79 6.09
C ARG A 324 9.39 -2.41 5.43
N PHE A 325 8.27 -1.72 5.59
CA PHE A 325 8.06 -0.34 5.14
C PHE A 325 7.58 0.53 6.31
N ARG A 326 8.17 1.69 6.49
CA ARG A 326 7.73 2.67 7.51
C ARG A 326 6.75 3.64 6.87
N THR A 327 5.55 3.77 7.45
CA THR A 327 4.52 4.75 7.10
C THR A 327 4.78 6.08 7.81
N HIS A 328 4.08 7.14 7.42
CA HIS A 328 4.19 8.44 8.09
C HIS A 328 3.51 8.46 9.45
N GLY A 329 2.55 7.59 9.68
CA GLY A 329 1.80 7.47 10.93
C GLY A 329 1.27 6.07 11.15
N ALA A 330 0.63 5.87 12.29
CA ALA A 330 0.01 4.60 12.67
C ALA A 330 -0.95 4.08 11.59
N VAL A 331 -0.98 2.78 11.35
CA VAL A 331 -1.89 2.14 10.38
C VAL A 331 -2.96 1.40 11.13
N PHE A 332 -4.13 2.01 11.27
CA PHE A 332 -5.31 1.41 11.92
C PHE A 332 -6.30 0.81 10.93
N ALA A 333 -6.24 1.21 9.66
CA ALA A 333 -7.00 0.59 8.60
C ALA A 333 -6.48 -0.80 8.27
N SER A 334 -7.36 -1.68 7.80
CA SER A 334 -6.91 -2.95 7.22
C SER A 334 -6.18 -2.72 5.91
N LEU A 335 -5.27 -3.63 5.59
CA LEU A 335 -4.57 -3.64 4.32
C LEU A 335 -5.48 -4.21 3.22
N ALA A 336 -5.34 -3.69 2.00
CA ALA A 336 -6.02 -4.21 0.81
C ALA A 336 -4.99 -4.68 -0.22
N LEU A 337 -5.15 -5.92 -0.70
CA LEU A 337 -4.25 -6.54 -1.65
C LEU A 337 -4.90 -6.59 -3.03
N ALA A 338 -4.35 -5.88 -4.00
CA ALA A 338 -4.83 -5.81 -5.38
C ALA A 338 -3.70 -6.17 -6.35
N GLY A 339 -3.79 -7.35 -6.97
CA GLY A 339 -2.71 -7.88 -7.79
C GLY A 339 -1.38 -7.94 -7.03
N ASP A 340 -0.38 -7.23 -7.54
CA ASP A 340 0.95 -7.10 -6.93
C ASP A 340 1.12 -5.78 -6.13
N THR A 341 0.03 -5.09 -5.82
CA THR A 341 0.03 -3.85 -5.04
C THR A 341 -0.68 -4.05 -3.71
N LEU A 342 0.01 -3.72 -2.63
CA LEU A 342 -0.57 -3.64 -1.29
C LEU A 342 -0.93 -2.18 -0.99
N LEU A 343 -2.19 -1.94 -0.66
CA LEU A 343 -2.66 -0.62 -0.28
C LEU A 343 -2.73 -0.51 1.24
N ALA A 344 -2.18 0.56 1.79
CA ALA A 344 -2.22 0.90 3.20
C ALA A 344 -2.60 2.37 3.38
N SER A 345 -3.53 2.65 4.28
CA SER A 345 -3.90 4.01 4.68
C SER A 345 -3.42 4.26 6.10
N ASP A 346 -2.77 5.37 6.36
CA ASP A 346 -2.28 5.69 7.69
C ASP A 346 -3.05 6.83 8.39
N PHE A 347 -2.71 7.03 9.65
CA PHE A 347 -3.37 8.01 10.52
C PHE A 347 -3.05 9.47 10.16
N THR A 348 -2.06 9.74 9.30
CA THR A 348 -1.79 11.08 8.76
C THR A 348 -2.66 11.39 7.55
N GLY A 349 -3.34 10.37 7.00
CA GLY A 349 -4.16 10.48 5.81
C GLY A 349 -3.39 10.20 4.52
N ALA A 350 -2.24 9.56 4.60
CA ALA A 350 -1.56 9.04 3.42
C ALA A 350 -2.14 7.68 3.04
N LEU A 351 -2.54 7.53 1.78
CA LEU A 351 -2.82 6.25 1.13
C LEU A 351 -1.61 5.88 0.28
N VAL A 352 -0.95 4.78 0.60
CA VAL A 352 0.24 4.31 -0.12
C VAL A 352 -0.04 3.01 -0.86
N GLY A 353 0.51 2.88 -2.06
CA GLY A 353 0.60 1.62 -2.79
C GLY A 353 2.02 1.08 -2.72
N LEU A 354 2.17 -0.11 -2.15
CA LEU A 354 3.44 -0.80 -2.00
C LEU A 354 3.53 -1.98 -2.95
N ASP A 355 4.72 -2.21 -3.49
CA ASP A 355 5.04 -3.43 -4.22
C ASP A 355 5.04 -4.63 -3.28
N THR A 356 4.28 -5.66 -3.59
CA THR A 356 4.11 -6.82 -2.68
C THR A 356 5.38 -7.67 -2.54
N ALA A 357 6.25 -7.70 -3.54
CA ALA A 357 7.46 -8.49 -3.51
C ALA A 357 8.60 -7.80 -2.74
N THR A 358 8.69 -6.48 -2.85
CA THR A 358 9.83 -5.70 -2.34
C THR A 358 9.51 -4.78 -1.17
N GLY A 359 8.21 -4.46 -0.95
CA GLY A 359 7.78 -3.46 0.03
C GLY A 359 8.06 -2.02 -0.38
N GLN A 360 8.59 -1.79 -1.57
CA GLN A 360 8.85 -0.44 -2.04
C GLN A 360 7.56 0.31 -2.36
N ARG A 361 7.53 1.61 -2.00
CA ARG A 361 6.40 2.47 -2.33
C ARG A 361 6.38 2.75 -3.83
N ARG A 362 5.28 2.36 -4.50
CA ARG A 362 5.02 2.68 -5.89
C ARG A 362 4.45 4.09 -6.05
N TRP A 363 3.55 4.46 -5.16
CA TRP A 363 2.86 5.74 -5.17
C TRP A 363 2.30 6.09 -3.80
N GLU A 364 1.92 7.35 -3.63
CA GLU A 364 1.26 7.90 -2.46
C GLU A 364 0.20 8.91 -2.87
N PHE A 365 -0.92 8.93 -2.15
CA PHE A 365 -2.02 9.87 -2.38
C PHE A 365 -2.54 10.43 -1.04
N PRO A 366 -2.68 11.77 -0.89
CA PRO A 366 -3.19 12.37 0.34
C PRO A 366 -4.73 12.31 0.38
N LEU A 367 -5.29 11.75 1.45
CA LEU A 367 -6.74 11.66 1.68
C LEU A 367 -7.31 12.90 2.38
N GLY A 368 -6.47 13.79 2.91
CA GLY A 368 -6.90 15.05 3.54
C GLY A 368 -7.49 14.89 4.94
N GLY A 369 -7.21 13.80 5.62
CA GLY A 369 -7.66 13.53 7.00
C GLY A 369 -7.29 12.11 7.40
N ARG A 370 -7.31 11.80 8.70
CA ARG A 370 -6.97 10.46 9.21
C ARG A 370 -7.74 9.37 8.48
N ALA A 371 -7.07 8.29 8.09
CA ALA A 371 -7.71 7.18 7.41
C ALA A 371 -7.82 5.97 8.35
N LEU A 372 -9.05 5.56 8.64
CA LEU A 372 -9.40 4.41 9.48
C LEU A 372 -10.17 3.36 8.69
N SER A 373 -10.64 3.70 7.49
CA SER A 373 -11.33 2.78 6.59
C SER A 373 -10.34 2.05 5.69
N THR A 374 -10.61 0.77 5.42
CA THR A 374 -9.85 -0.03 4.46
C THR A 374 -10.16 0.47 3.05
N PRO A 375 -9.16 0.75 2.19
CA PRO A 375 -9.41 1.10 0.81
C PRO A 375 -10.00 -0.10 0.05
N LEU A 376 -10.85 0.19 -0.93
CA LEU A 376 -11.46 -0.80 -1.82
C LEU A 376 -10.93 -0.60 -3.24
N VAL A 377 -10.47 -1.68 -3.88
CA VAL A 377 -10.14 -1.69 -5.32
C VAL A 377 -11.22 -2.46 -6.06
N ALA A 378 -11.97 -1.79 -6.89
CA ALA A 378 -13.06 -2.41 -7.62
C ALA A 378 -13.43 -1.61 -8.88
N GLY A 379 -13.67 -2.30 -10.02
CA GLY A 379 -14.11 -1.68 -11.27
C GLY A 379 -13.12 -0.67 -11.84
N GLY A 380 -11.82 -0.89 -11.67
CA GLY A 380 -10.77 -0.01 -12.18
C GLY A 380 -10.56 1.27 -11.35
N LEU A 381 -11.13 1.36 -10.16
CA LEU A 381 -11.01 2.49 -9.24
C LEU A 381 -10.51 2.04 -7.87
N VAL A 382 -9.85 2.95 -7.16
CA VAL A 382 -9.57 2.83 -5.73
C VAL A 382 -10.52 3.77 -4.98
N TYR A 383 -11.34 3.22 -4.08
CA TYR A 383 -12.19 4.00 -3.21
C TYR A 383 -11.54 4.09 -1.83
N ALA A 384 -11.35 5.29 -1.34
CA ALA A 384 -10.74 5.53 -0.02
C ALA A 384 -11.48 6.64 0.71
N ALA A 385 -11.64 6.49 2.01
CA ALA A 385 -12.35 7.45 2.84
C ALA A 385 -11.51 7.86 4.06
N SER A 386 -11.86 9.01 4.64
CA SER A 386 -11.15 9.58 5.79
C SER A 386 -12.11 10.12 6.86
N ASP A 387 -11.55 10.39 8.05
CA ASP A 387 -12.23 11.05 9.17
C ASP A 387 -12.61 12.51 8.88
N ALA A 388 -12.12 13.10 7.78
CA ALA A 388 -12.62 14.38 7.28
C ALA A 388 -14.02 14.29 6.66
N GLY A 389 -14.63 13.09 6.63
CA GLY A 389 -15.94 12.86 6.02
C GLY A 389 -15.90 12.73 4.50
N VAL A 390 -14.72 12.57 3.93
CA VAL A 390 -14.52 12.57 2.47
C VAL A 390 -14.26 11.18 1.97
N LEU A 391 -15.06 10.75 0.98
CA LEU A 391 -14.84 9.56 0.16
C LEU A 391 -14.34 9.99 -1.21
N ARG A 392 -13.23 9.41 -1.66
CA ARG A 392 -12.68 9.63 -3.00
C ARG A 392 -12.69 8.34 -3.81
N ALA A 393 -13.06 8.46 -5.08
CA ALA A 393 -12.80 7.45 -6.10
C ALA A 393 -11.62 7.91 -6.95
N LEU A 394 -10.57 7.11 -6.97
CA LEU A 394 -9.31 7.42 -7.61
C LEU A 394 -9.14 6.54 -8.85
N GLU A 395 -8.84 7.15 -9.98
CA GLU A 395 -8.55 6.43 -11.21
C GLU A 395 -7.19 5.74 -11.10
N ILE A 396 -7.18 4.45 -11.38
CA ILE A 396 -5.93 3.70 -11.45
C ILE A 396 -5.19 4.13 -12.71
N ALA A 397 -3.93 4.52 -12.55
CA ALA A 397 -3.08 4.79 -13.68
C ALA A 397 -2.97 3.52 -14.55
N PRO A 398 -2.97 3.65 -15.88
CA PRO A 398 -2.70 2.50 -16.73
C PRO A 398 -1.37 1.88 -16.31
N ALA A 399 -1.32 0.55 -16.22
CA ALA A 399 -0.04 -0.12 -16.06
C ALA A 399 0.86 0.37 -17.20
N SER A 400 1.98 0.99 -16.84
CA SER A 400 3.00 1.25 -17.86
C SER A 400 3.28 -0.08 -18.52
N PRO A 401 3.21 -0.17 -19.85
CA PRO A 401 3.47 -1.44 -20.52
C PRO A 401 4.78 -1.97 -20.00
N SER A 402 4.76 -3.18 -19.48
CA SER A 402 5.88 -3.84 -18.81
C SER A 402 7.00 -4.21 -19.76
N HIS A 403 7.18 -3.52 -20.84
CA HIS A 403 8.29 -3.52 -21.79
C HIS A 403 8.08 -2.28 -22.67
N SER A 404 8.55 -1.12 -22.22
CA SER A 404 8.86 -0.07 -23.16
C SER A 404 9.95 -0.61 -24.08
N THR A 405 9.63 -0.84 -25.35
CA THR A 405 10.63 -1.04 -26.39
C THR A 405 11.39 0.26 -26.70
N ALA A 406 11.07 1.33 -26.01
CA ALA A 406 11.79 2.60 -26.11
C ALA A 406 13.20 2.41 -25.54
N THR A 407 14.17 2.71 -26.36
CA THR A 407 15.57 2.73 -25.96
C THR A 407 15.74 3.63 -24.73
N PRO A 408 16.40 3.17 -23.65
CA PRO A 408 16.64 4.00 -22.48
C PRO A 408 17.31 5.31 -22.88
N ARG A 409 16.78 6.43 -22.40
CA ARG A 409 17.44 7.71 -22.64
C ARG A 409 18.59 7.90 -21.66
N ARG A 410 19.76 8.20 -22.22
CA ARG A 410 20.99 8.48 -21.51
C ARG A 410 21.29 9.97 -21.67
N ILE A 411 21.28 10.68 -20.57
CA ILE A 411 21.45 12.14 -20.57
C ILE A 411 22.67 12.47 -19.73
N VAL A 412 23.51 13.36 -20.22
CA VAL A 412 24.56 14.00 -19.45
C VAL A 412 24.26 15.49 -19.35
N HIS A 413 24.23 16.02 -18.12
CA HIS A 413 24.10 17.44 -17.88
C HIS A 413 25.42 18.13 -18.23
N VAL A 414 25.32 19.21 -18.97
CA VAL A 414 26.47 20.05 -19.38
C VAL A 414 26.06 21.50 -19.17
N GLU A 415 26.66 22.16 -18.19
CA GLU A 415 26.52 23.60 -18.04
C GLU A 415 27.26 24.32 -19.18
N GLY A 416 26.64 25.38 -19.72
CA GLY A 416 27.26 26.22 -20.75
C GLY A 416 28.49 26.97 -20.19
N PRO A 417 29.27 27.69 -21.05
CA PRO A 417 30.61 28.24 -20.76
C PRO A 417 30.68 29.33 -19.69
N ARG A 418 29.69 29.46 -18.81
CA ARG A 418 29.55 30.55 -17.84
C ARG A 418 29.94 30.18 -16.41
N SER A 419 30.68 29.11 -16.16
CA SER A 419 31.19 28.81 -14.81
C SER A 419 32.18 29.88 -14.37
N PRO A 420 31.96 30.56 -13.23
CA PRO A 420 32.91 31.58 -12.74
C PRO A 420 34.29 30.97 -12.53
N GLU A 421 35.34 31.74 -12.82
CA GLU A 421 36.74 31.31 -12.62
C GLU A 421 37.07 30.86 -11.17
N ALA A 422 36.30 31.33 -10.21
CA ALA A 422 36.44 30.97 -8.81
C ALA A 422 36.21 29.45 -8.50
N PHE A 423 35.53 28.73 -9.37
CA PHE A 423 35.26 27.30 -9.19
C PHE A 423 36.18 26.36 -9.99
N ARG A 424 37.08 26.89 -10.81
CA ARG A 424 38.01 26.09 -11.63
C ARG A 424 38.89 25.12 -10.83
N TRP A 425 39.17 25.41 -9.58
CA TRP A 425 40.01 24.56 -8.75
C TRP A 425 39.25 23.40 -8.10
N PHE A 426 37.92 23.44 -8.04
CA PHE A 426 37.08 22.30 -7.70
C PHE A 426 36.83 21.39 -8.92
N LEU A 427 36.86 21.94 -10.13
CA LEU A 427 36.46 21.31 -11.37
C LEU A 427 37.66 21.00 -12.29
N ASN A 428 38.75 20.52 -11.80
CA ASN A 428 40.05 20.30 -12.48
C ASN A 428 40.01 19.71 -13.92
N GLY A 429 39.07 20.09 -14.78
CA GLY A 429 38.99 19.70 -16.20
C GLY A 429 38.59 18.23 -16.45
N VAL A 430 38.43 17.44 -15.41
CA VAL A 430 37.99 16.04 -15.53
C VAL A 430 36.53 15.98 -15.97
N ASP A 431 35.75 16.92 -15.50
CA ASP A 431 34.28 16.96 -15.71
C ASP A 431 33.90 17.19 -17.16
N SER A 432 34.57 18.13 -17.84
CA SER A 432 34.34 18.40 -19.26
C SER A 432 34.85 17.24 -20.14
N ALA A 433 35.95 16.59 -19.75
CA ALA A 433 36.49 15.42 -20.45
C ALA A 433 35.56 14.21 -20.28
N LEU A 434 35.04 13.98 -19.08
CA LEU A 434 34.10 12.90 -18.78
C LEU A 434 32.76 13.12 -19.49
N ALA A 435 32.21 14.35 -19.47
CA ALA A 435 31.01 14.68 -20.22
C ALA A 435 31.19 14.47 -21.73
N ALA A 436 32.36 14.83 -22.28
CA ALA A 436 32.70 14.56 -23.67
C ALA A 436 32.78 13.06 -23.99
N GLN A 437 33.34 12.26 -23.09
CA GLN A 437 33.43 10.80 -23.24
C GLN A 437 32.03 10.14 -23.16
N LEU A 438 31.17 10.56 -22.24
CA LEU A 438 29.79 10.10 -22.14
C LEU A 438 28.98 10.47 -23.38
N LYS A 439 29.15 11.69 -23.88
CA LYS A 439 28.55 12.14 -25.14
C LYS A 439 29.01 11.29 -26.33
N ALA A 440 30.29 10.99 -26.43
CA ALA A 440 30.83 10.09 -27.44
C ALA A 440 30.31 8.65 -27.30
N ALA A 441 29.93 8.25 -26.08
CA ALA A 441 29.31 6.96 -25.76
C ALA A 441 27.77 6.96 -25.98
N GLY A 442 27.19 8.02 -26.55
CA GLY A 442 25.78 8.10 -26.92
C GLY A 442 24.87 8.72 -25.88
N TYR A 443 25.41 9.45 -24.89
CA TYR A 443 24.61 10.26 -23.98
C TYR A 443 24.21 11.57 -24.64
N GLU A 444 22.95 11.96 -24.48
CA GLU A 444 22.42 13.23 -24.95
C GLU A 444 22.83 14.35 -23.99
N ALA A 445 23.51 15.39 -24.48
CA ALA A 445 23.88 16.54 -23.66
C ALA A 445 22.69 17.49 -23.50
N MET A 446 22.39 17.90 -22.26
CA MET A 446 21.34 18.87 -21.93
C MET A 446 21.88 19.94 -20.98
N ASP A 447 21.52 21.20 -21.23
CA ASP A 447 21.67 22.28 -20.27
C ASP A 447 20.58 22.24 -19.19
N GLY A 448 20.62 23.16 -18.22
CA GLY A 448 19.70 23.19 -17.10
C GLY A 448 18.23 23.34 -17.49
N ASP A 449 17.91 24.17 -18.50
CA ASP A 449 16.55 24.42 -18.97
C ASP A 449 16.00 23.20 -19.74
N GLN A 450 16.81 22.65 -20.63
CA GLN A 450 16.48 21.43 -21.36
C GLN A 450 16.26 20.25 -20.41
N LEU A 451 17.12 20.13 -19.40
CA LEU A 451 17.01 19.10 -18.37
C LEU A 451 15.73 19.27 -17.54
N ARG A 452 15.41 20.50 -17.12
CA ARG A 452 14.15 20.79 -16.41
C ARG A 452 12.94 20.39 -17.24
N ALA A 453 12.89 20.80 -18.50
CA ALA A 453 11.81 20.43 -19.42
C ALA A 453 11.69 18.91 -19.56
N PHE A 454 12.82 18.21 -19.71
CA PHE A 454 12.88 16.75 -19.76
C PHE A 454 12.33 16.11 -18.48
N LEU A 455 12.80 16.50 -17.30
CA LEU A 455 12.36 15.94 -16.02
C LEU A 455 10.85 16.11 -15.80
N LEU A 456 10.29 17.26 -16.20
CA LEU A 456 8.85 17.53 -16.11
C LEU A 456 8.03 16.68 -17.12
N GLN A 457 8.58 16.35 -18.28
CA GLN A 457 7.94 15.46 -19.25
C GLN A 457 7.97 14.00 -18.78
N GLN A 458 9.06 13.57 -18.16
CA GLN A 458 9.23 12.18 -17.70
C GLN A 458 8.27 11.78 -16.57
N GLN A 459 7.65 12.72 -15.88
CA GLN A 459 6.54 12.44 -14.94
C GLN A 459 5.33 11.75 -15.62
N ARG A 460 5.24 11.85 -16.94
CA ARG A 460 4.14 11.30 -17.75
C ARG A 460 4.57 10.18 -18.69
N ALA A 461 5.88 9.95 -18.82
CA ALA A 461 6.43 8.98 -19.77
C ALA A 461 7.00 7.75 -19.05
N SER A 462 6.66 6.57 -19.57
CA SER A 462 7.09 5.27 -19.03
C SER A 462 8.47 4.81 -19.53
N ALA A 463 9.21 5.65 -20.24
CA ALA A 463 10.52 5.28 -20.77
C ALA A 463 11.59 5.41 -19.68
N PRO A 464 12.43 4.39 -19.49
CA PRO A 464 13.53 4.46 -18.54
C PRO A 464 14.55 5.52 -18.98
N ALA A 465 15.06 6.26 -17.99
CA ALA A 465 16.07 7.28 -18.26
C ALA A 465 17.08 7.36 -17.12
N VAL A 466 18.33 7.67 -17.49
CA VAL A 466 19.38 8.04 -16.55
C VAL A 466 19.90 9.44 -16.88
N VAL A 467 20.00 10.26 -15.83
CA VAL A 467 20.60 11.59 -15.89
C VAL A 467 21.93 11.56 -15.14
N VAL A 468 23.00 11.95 -15.79
CA VAL A 468 24.35 11.96 -15.22
C VAL A 468 24.80 13.41 -15.02
N PHE A 469 25.20 13.74 -13.80
CA PHE A 469 25.92 14.94 -13.46
C PHE A 469 27.40 14.61 -13.36
N ALA A 470 28.15 15.02 -14.37
CA ALA A 470 29.60 14.84 -14.38
C ALA A 470 30.32 15.94 -13.58
N ASP A 471 29.62 17.02 -13.30
CA ASP A 471 30.01 18.11 -12.42
C ASP A 471 29.18 18.09 -11.11
N ASN A 472 29.61 18.83 -10.12
CA ASN A 472 28.94 18.90 -8.80
C ASN A 472 27.83 19.97 -8.76
N LEU A 473 27.44 20.52 -9.90
CA LEU A 473 26.50 21.61 -9.98
C LEU A 473 25.12 21.11 -10.37
N PHE A 474 24.12 21.46 -9.56
CA PHE A 474 22.72 21.32 -9.93
C PHE A 474 22.18 22.65 -10.44
N PRO A 475 21.54 22.68 -11.61
CA PRO A 475 20.76 23.85 -12.01
C PRO A 475 19.70 24.17 -10.97
N ALA A 476 19.60 25.41 -10.51
CA ALA A 476 18.59 25.84 -9.55
C ALA A 476 17.18 25.44 -10.01
N ALA A 477 16.91 25.51 -11.31
CA ALA A 477 15.64 25.17 -11.94
C ALA A 477 15.16 23.73 -11.71
N ILE A 478 16.03 22.78 -11.34
CA ILE A 478 15.63 21.37 -11.09
C ILE A 478 15.54 21.00 -9.61
N VAL A 479 16.17 21.77 -8.73
CA VAL A 479 16.18 21.55 -7.28
C VAL A 479 15.22 22.48 -6.54
N GLU A 480 14.84 23.61 -7.12
CA GLU A 480 13.86 24.53 -6.57
C GLU A 480 12.43 24.14 -6.95
N ALA A 481 11.52 24.29 -6.02
CA ALA A 481 10.13 23.91 -6.17
C ALA A 481 9.20 25.07 -5.78
N PRO A 482 8.82 25.94 -6.70
CA PRO A 482 7.80 26.95 -6.43
C PRO A 482 6.44 26.36 -6.00
N ASP A 483 6.19 25.11 -6.37
CA ASP A 483 4.95 24.34 -6.12
C ASP A 483 5.14 23.19 -5.10
N GLY A 484 6.23 23.19 -4.34
CA GLY A 484 6.47 22.32 -3.18
C GLY A 484 7.26 21.04 -3.42
N VAL A 485 7.42 20.53 -4.66
CA VAL A 485 8.24 19.33 -4.95
C VAL A 485 9.16 19.59 -6.16
N ALA A 486 10.46 19.47 -5.96
CA ALA A 486 11.47 19.71 -6.97
C ALA A 486 11.34 18.77 -8.19
N PRO A 487 11.58 19.23 -9.41
CA PRO A 487 11.54 18.42 -10.63
C PRO A 487 12.40 17.16 -10.56
N ILE A 488 13.61 17.25 -10.02
CA ILE A 488 14.51 16.10 -9.86
C ILE A 488 13.94 15.06 -8.88
N ARG A 489 13.28 15.50 -7.80
CA ARG A 489 12.67 14.58 -6.85
C ARG A 489 11.48 13.84 -7.47
N ARG A 490 10.63 14.53 -8.22
CA ARG A 490 9.52 13.90 -8.96
C ARG A 490 10.01 12.87 -9.97
N PHE A 491 11.12 13.15 -10.65
CA PHE A 491 11.73 12.20 -11.57
C PHE A 491 12.25 10.94 -10.87
N LEU A 492 12.89 11.09 -9.71
CA LEU A 492 13.33 9.96 -8.88
C LEU A 492 12.15 9.15 -8.36
N ASP A 493 11.11 9.81 -7.86
CA ASP A 493 9.88 9.16 -7.37
C ASP A 493 9.13 8.44 -8.52
N ALA A 494 9.28 8.90 -9.77
CA ALA A 494 8.78 8.23 -10.97
C ALA A 494 9.63 7.02 -11.43
N GLY A 495 10.69 6.69 -10.69
CA GLY A 495 11.57 5.56 -11.00
C GLY A 495 12.73 5.91 -11.94
N GLY A 496 13.01 7.18 -12.15
CA GLY A 496 14.20 7.64 -12.88
C GLY A 496 15.48 7.36 -12.12
N LYS A 497 16.63 7.45 -12.81
CA LYS A 497 17.95 7.34 -12.22
C LYS A 497 18.74 8.62 -12.40
N VAL A 498 19.34 9.08 -11.32
CA VAL A 498 20.28 10.22 -11.31
C VAL A 498 21.63 9.71 -10.81
N ALA A 499 22.69 9.95 -11.56
CA ALA A 499 24.05 9.60 -11.17
C ALA A 499 24.89 10.86 -10.96
N LEU A 500 25.43 11.01 -9.76
CA LEU A 500 26.33 12.07 -9.36
C LEU A 500 27.76 11.53 -9.33
N LEU A 501 28.66 12.12 -10.11
CA LEU A 501 30.00 11.60 -10.32
C LEU A 501 31.10 12.46 -9.71
N GLY A 502 30.72 13.48 -8.95
CA GLY A 502 31.66 14.45 -8.39
C GLY A 502 32.09 14.14 -6.95
N PRO A 503 33.16 14.81 -6.48
CA PRO A 503 33.70 14.60 -5.14
C PRO A 503 32.82 15.14 -4.02
N ASN A 504 31.85 15.99 -4.31
CA ASN A 504 31.01 16.65 -3.33
C ASN A 504 29.55 16.61 -3.74
N PRO A 505 28.81 15.55 -3.37
CA PRO A 505 27.42 15.43 -3.77
C PRO A 505 26.59 16.53 -3.12
N LEU A 506 25.83 17.23 -3.91
CA LEU A 506 24.77 18.13 -3.44
C LEU A 506 25.25 19.46 -2.81
N ALA A 507 26.52 19.84 -2.98
CA ALA A 507 27.04 21.01 -2.30
C ALA A 507 26.67 22.35 -2.94
N PHE A 508 26.35 22.36 -4.24
CA PHE A 508 26.19 23.63 -4.95
C PHE A 508 25.04 23.61 -5.96
N LYS A 509 24.30 24.69 -6.04
CA LYS A 509 23.36 24.98 -7.12
C LYS A 509 23.83 26.22 -7.90
N ALA A 510 23.64 26.20 -9.20
CA ALA A 510 23.96 27.33 -10.05
C ALA A 510 22.67 28.00 -10.55
N ASP A 511 22.61 29.32 -10.45
CA ASP A 511 21.60 30.15 -11.12
C ASP A 511 22.01 30.35 -12.57
N PRO A 512 21.27 29.81 -13.55
CA PRO A 512 21.63 29.94 -14.97
C PRO A 512 21.52 31.36 -15.51
N ALA A 513 20.71 32.21 -14.87
CA ALA A 513 20.51 33.58 -15.32
C ALA A 513 21.66 34.53 -14.91
N THR A 514 22.20 34.31 -13.71
CA THR A 514 23.22 35.18 -13.11
C THR A 514 24.60 34.54 -13.07
N GLY A 515 24.72 33.22 -13.21
CA GLY A 515 25.94 32.46 -13.00
C GLY A 515 26.37 32.41 -11.52
N ALA A 516 25.54 32.88 -10.60
CA ALA A 516 25.81 32.79 -9.18
C ALA A 516 25.75 31.32 -8.72
N VAL A 517 26.70 30.94 -7.86
CA VAL A 517 26.72 29.62 -7.24
C VAL A 517 26.41 29.82 -5.76
N GLU A 518 25.42 29.10 -5.30
CA GLU A 518 24.99 29.10 -3.91
C GLU A 518 25.28 27.72 -3.28
N ASP A 519 25.73 27.71 -2.03
CA ASP A 519 25.85 26.49 -1.26
C ASP A 519 24.46 25.89 -1.02
N ILE A 520 24.31 24.60 -1.30
CA ILE A 520 23.14 23.86 -0.85
C ILE A 520 23.43 23.46 0.61
N ASP A 521 22.57 23.87 1.52
CA ASP A 521 22.59 23.38 2.89
C ASP A 521 22.44 21.86 2.88
N PHE A 522 23.34 21.14 3.56
CA PHE A 522 23.28 19.68 3.71
C PHE A 522 21.96 19.21 4.31
N ALA A 523 21.33 20.01 5.16
CA ALA A 523 20.01 19.69 5.71
C ALA A 523 18.92 19.78 4.64
N ALA A 524 18.96 20.81 3.78
CA ALA A 524 18.04 20.96 2.66
C ALA A 524 18.24 19.87 1.60
N ALA A 525 19.50 19.54 1.28
CA ALA A 525 19.83 18.41 0.41
C ALA A 525 19.38 17.08 1.00
N GLY A 526 19.57 16.89 2.30
CA GLY A 526 19.10 15.73 3.03
C GLY A 526 17.58 15.56 2.95
N ALA A 527 16.84 16.65 3.12
CA ALA A 527 15.38 16.67 2.98
C ALA A 527 14.93 16.40 1.52
N LEU A 528 15.62 17.00 0.53
CA LEU A 528 15.30 16.81 -0.88
C LEU A 528 15.46 15.36 -1.33
N PHE A 529 16.55 14.71 -0.89
CA PHE A 529 16.91 13.36 -1.34
C PHE A 529 16.65 12.27 -0.31
N ASP A 530 16.12 12.63 0.86
CA ASP A 530 15.87 11.69 1.96
C ASP A 530 17.13 10.86 2.30
N VAL A 531 18.27 11.56 2.42
CA VAL A 531 19.57 11.00 2.77
C VAL A 531 20.17 11.82 3.91
N ARG A 532 20.61 11.16 4.95
CA ARG A 532 21.27 11.81 6.08
C ARG A 532 22.77 11.96 5.79
N PHE A 533 23.25 13.19 5.71
CA PHE A 533 24.66 13.52 5.55
C PHE A 533 25.29 13.78 6.92
N PRO A 534 26.55 13.37 7.14
CA PRO A 534 27.27 13.74 8.35
C PRO A 534 27.57 15.25 8.39
N PRO A 535 27.75 15.83 9.57
CA PRO A 535 28.15 17.23 9.68
C PRO A 535 29.43 17.54 8.90
N PRO A 536 29.57 18.72 8.28
CA PRO A 536 30.73 19.08 7.47
C PRO A 536 32.09 18.92 8.19
N GLN A 537 32.11 19.06 9.51
CA GLN A 537 33.31 18.93 10.35
C GLN A 537 33.81 17.49 10.47
N GLU A 538 32.95 16.50 10.29
CA GLU A 538 33.28 15.07 10.35
C GLU A 538 33.55 14.46 8.97
N ALA A 539 33.20 15.19 7.90
CA ALA A 539 33.25 14.70 6.54
C ALA A 539 34.54 15.05 5.76
N GLY A 540 35.43 15.86 6.33
CA GLY A 540 36.53 16.52 5.63
C GLY A 540 37.81 15.74 5.40
N GLY A 541 37.77 14.40 5.32
CA GLY A 541 38.95 13.55 5.07
C GLY A 541 38.89 12.83 3.71
N TYR A 542 40.05 12.46 3.19
CA TYR A 542 40.14 11.50 2.06
C TYR A 542 40.39 10.10 2.63
N TYR A 543 39.45 9.20 2.37
CA TYR A 543 39.44 7.86 2.91
C TYR A 543 39.63 6.84 1.81
N ALA A 544 40.44 5.81 2.03
CA ALA A 544 40.54 4.68 1.12
C ALA A 544 39.21 3.90 1.08
N VAL A 545 38.77 3.51 -0.08
CA VAL A 545 37.44 2.95 -0.30
C VAL A 545 37.54 1.59 -1.01
N ALA A 546 36.73 0.63 -0.59
CA ALA A 546 36.65 -0.68 -1.22
C ALA A 546 35.21 -1.03 -1.66
N PRO A 547 35.03 -1.63 -2.87
CA PRO A 547 33.72 -2.06 -3.32
C PRO A 547 33.11 -3.11 -2.39
N THR A 548 31.82 -2.97 -2.09
CA THR A 548 31.03 -3.98 -1.38
C THR A 548 30.59 -5.12 -2.32
N ALA A 549 29.94 -6.16 -1.79
CA ALA A 549 29.32 -7.18 -2.63
C ALA A 549 28.26 -6.58 -3.57
N ALA A 550 27.46 -5.62 -3.06
CA ALA A 550 26.46 -4.91 -3.86
C ALA A 550 27.12 -4.07 -4.97
N GLY A 551 28.21 -3.36 -4.66
CA GLY A 551 28.95 -2.61 -5.67
C GLY A 551 29.53 -3.51 -6.77
N ARG A 552 30.13 -4.62 -6.40
CA ARG A 552 30.63 -5.61 -7.40
C ARG A 552 29.52 -6.15 -8.30
N ALA A 553 28.31 -6.35 -7.75
CA ALA A 553 27.15 -6.78 -8.52
C ALA A 553 26.70 -5.73 -9.56
N THR A 554 26.97 -4.44 -9.34
CA THR A 554 26.71 -3.37 -10.33
C THR A 554 27.82 -3.22 -11.36
N GLY A 555 28.95 -3.91 -11.21
CA GLY A 555 30.12 -3.80 -12.07
C GLY A 555 31.25 -2.92 -11.49
N LEU A 556 31.10 -2.38 -10.28
CA LEU A 556 32.13 -1.58 -9.60
C LEU A 556 33.30 -2.48 -9.16
N ARG A 557 34.48 -2.26 -9.73
CA ARG A 557 35.69 -3.05 -9.48
C ARG A 557 36.76 -2.30 -8.72
N HIS A 558 36.88 -1.01 -8.98
CA HIS A 558 37.88 -0.15 -8.38
C HIS A 558 37.23 0.85 -7.43
N ALA A 559 37.87 1.10 -6.35
CA ALA A 559 37.49 2.11 -5.41
C ALA A 559 38.66 3.04 -5.20
N GLY A 560 38.44 4.30 -5.39
CA GLY A 560 39.45 5.33 -5.23
C GLY A 560 39.52 5.84 -3.79
N VAL A 561 39.63 7.15 -3.65
CA VAL A 561 39.58 7.85 -2.39
C VAL A 561 38.31 8.69 -2.37
N ALA A 562 37.52 8.60 -1.33
CA ALA A 562 36.29 9.35 -1.18
C ALA A 562 36.36 10.38 -0.06
N SER A 563 35.67 11.50 -0.25
CA SER A 563 35.34 12.47 0.78
C SER A 563 33.83 12.53 0.96
N TYR A 564 33.34 12.81 2.16
CA TYR A 564 31.89 12.89 2.48
C TYR A 564 31.13 11.56 2.38
N PRO A 565 31.60 10.49 3.03
CA PRO A 565 30.83 9.25 3.14
C PRO A 565 29.56 9.48 3.96
N VAL A 566 28.52 8.67 3.71
CA VAL A 566 27.29 8.66 4.51
C VAL A 566 27.26 7.46 5.44
N ASP A 567 26.69 7.65 6.61
CA ASP A 567 26.51 6.54 7.56
C ASP A 567 25.50 5.53 7.03
N ALA A 568 25.59 4.29 7.51
CA ALA A 568 24.61 3.26 7.20
C ALA A 568 23.21 3.72 7.62
N GLN A 569 22.29 3.76 6.67
CA GLN A 569 20.92 4.24 6.88
C GLN A 569 19.92 3.48 6.02
N ALA A 570 18.66 3.44 6.47
CA ALA A 570 17.61 2.73 5.77
C ALA A 570 17.41 3.29 4.33
N GLY A 571 17.28 2.39 3.37
CA GLY A 571 17.06 2.72 1.96
C GLY A 571 18.29 3.15 1.18
N VAL A 572 19.46 3.23 1.80
CA VAL A 572 20.75 3.46 1.15
C VAL A 572 21.52 2.15 1.04
N THR A 573 21.86 1.77 -0.17
CA THR A 573 22.70 0.61 -0.47
C THR A 573 24.14 1.08 -0.66
N ALA A 574 25.05 0.68 0.21
CA ALA A 574 26.47 0.97 0.05
C ALA A 574 27.06 0.13 -1.09
N LEU A 575 27.57 0.81 -2.11
CA LEU A 575 28.30 0.19 -3.23
C LEU A 575 29.80 0.12 -2.96
N ALA A 576 30.33 1.06 -2.21
CA ALA A 576 31.68 1.02 -1.65
C ALA A 576 31.71 1.62 -0.25
N THR A 577 32.60 1.15 0.60
CA THR A 577 32.76 1.65 1.96
C THR A 577 34.20 2.06 2.24
N ASP A 578 34.34 3.04 3.14
CA ASP A 578 35.61 3.42 3.70
C ASP A 578 36.07 2.45 4.81
N GLU A 579 37.24 2.71 5.38
CA GLU A 579 37.82 1.93 6.49
C GLU A 579 36.99 1.96 7.78
N PHE A 580 36.06 2.89 7.90
CA PHE A 580 35.12 2.99 9.04
C PHE A 580 33.76 2.36 8.74
N GLY A 581 33.58 1.75 7.56
CA GLY A 581 32.34 1.11 7.12
C GLY A 581 31.24 2.08 6.64
N ARG A 582 31.57 3.39 6.47
CA ARG A 582 30.64 4.38 5.94
C ARG A 582 30.52 4.26 4.41
N ALA A 583 29.34 4.50 3.87
CA ALA A 583 29.08 4.38 2.45
C ALA A 583 29.70 5.57 1.68
N SER A 584 30.70 5.31 0.85
CA SER A 584 31.42 6.28 0.04
C SER A 584 31.02 6.28 -1.42
N ALA A 585 30.47 5.17 -1.92
CA ALA A 585 29.64 5.09 -3.10
C ALA A 585 28.34 4.42 -2.70
N TRP A 586 27.21 4.98 -3.12
CA TRP A 586 25.93 4.49 -2.66
C TRP A 586 24.78 4.74 -3.64
N LEU A 587 23.70 3.97 -3.47
CA LEU A 587 22.47 4.09 -4.22
C LEU A 587 21.30 4.24 -3.25
N ARG A 588 20.49 5.28 -3.43
CA ARG A 588 19.20 5.49 -2.74
C ARG A 588 18.07 5.22 -3.71
N GLY A 589 17.22 4.22 -3.44
CA GLY A 589 16.01 3.93 -4.21
C GLY A 589 14.82 4.79 -3.78
N TYR A 590 13.94 5.14 -4.75
CA TYR A 590 12.73 5.94 -4.54
C TYR A 590 11.49 5.21 -5.05
N GLY A 591 11.41 3.88 -4.92
CA GLY A 591 10.27 3.08 -5.37
C GLY A 591 10.31 2.67 -6.84
N GLY A 592 11.40 2.95 -7.55
CA GLY A 592 11.65 2.46 -8.91
C GLY A 592 12.14 1.00 -8.95
N ARG A 593 12.57 0.56 -10.12
CA ARG A 593 13.19 -0.77 -10.31
C ARG A 593 14.48 -0.89 -9.51
N PRO A 594 14.87 -2.10 -9.10
CA PRO A 594 16.18 -2.32 -8.49
C PRO A 594 17.31 -1.71 -9.33
N GLY A 595 18.20 -0.95 -8.69
CA GLY A 595 19.28 -0.24 -9.36
C GLY A 595 18.94 1.15 -9.91
N THR A 596 17.67 1.63 -9.82
CA THR A 596 17.27 3.01 -10.11
C THR A 596 17.25 3.87 -8.85
N GLY A 597 17.20 5.19 -9.02
CA GLY A 597 17.22 6.16 -7.92
C GLY A 597 18.42 7.09 -7.97
N LEU A 598 18.84 7.63 -6.83
CA LEU A 598 20.01 8.51 -6.72
C LEU A 598 21.27 7.68 -6.48
N LEU A 599 22.15 7.67 -7.45
CA LEU A 599 23.46 7.04 -7.39
C LEU A 599 24.53 8.11 -7.11
N GLN A 600 25.30 7.92 -6.07
CA GLN A 600 26.50 8.70 -5.80
C GLN A 600 27.74 7.85 -6.06
N LEU A 601 28.59 8.32 -6.96
CA LEU A 601 29.93 7.78 -7.22
C LEU A 601 30.95 8.91 -7.09
N GLN A 602 31.89 8.75 -6.18
CA GLN A 602 32.99 9.68 -6.08
C GLN A 602 34.16 9.17 -6.91
N LEU A 603 34.51 9.88 -7.96
CA LEU A 603 35.65 9.55 -8.80
C LEU A 603 36.94 10.14 -8.20
N SER A 604 38.00 9.35 -8.21
CA SER A 604 39.31 9.83 -7.82
C SER A 604 39.78 10.97 -8.73
N ARG A 605 40.35 12.03 -8.16
CA ARG A 605 40.95 13.13 -8.91
C ARG A 605 42.21 12.73 -9.68
N PHE A 606 42.79 11.57 -9.39
CA PHE A 606 44.14 11.22 -9.80
C PHE A 606 44.20 10.16 -10.90
N GLU A 607 43.09 9.50 -11.19
CA GLU A 607 43.03 8.47 -12.24
C GLU A 607 41.81 8.70 -13.14
N ALA A 608 42.01 8.61 -14.46
CA ALA A 608 40.90 8.63 -15.39
C ALA A 608 40.02 7.38 -15.16
N PRO A 609 38.69 7.53 -14.95
CA PRO A 609 37.82 6.40 -14.72
C PRO A 609 37.80 5.47 -15.94
N ASP A 610 37.75 4.16 -15.71
CA ASP A 610 37.40 3.21 -16.76
C ASP A 610 35.93 3.48 -17.17
N LEU A 611 35.76 4.02 -18.38
CA LEU A 611 34.45 4.40 -18.91
C LEU A 611 33.49 3.20 -19.00
N ALA A 612 34.01 1.99 -19.26
CA ALA A 612 33.19 0.78 -19.34
C ALA A 612 32.66 0.37 -17.95
N GLU A 613 33.51 0.43 -16.93
CA GLU A 613 33.13 0.19 -15.53
C GLU A 613 32.14 1.24 -15.06
N LEU A 614 32.43 2.52 -15.31
CA LEU A 614 31.57 3.62 -14.92
C LEU A 614 30.17 3.50 -15.53
N ARG A 615 30.10 3.20 -16.83
CA ARG A 615 28.82 2.98 -17.51
C ARG A 615 28.07 1.77 -16.96
N ALA A 616 28.74 0.68 -16.66
CA ALA A 616 28.10 -0.49 -16.08
C ALA A 616 27.36 -0.14 -14.77
N VAL A 617 27.98 0.66 -13.89
CA VAL A 617 27.38 1.09 -12.63
C VAL A 617 26.25 2.12 -12.86
N ILE A 618 26.47 3.11 -13.73
CA ILE A 618 25.47 4.14 -14.06
C ILE A 618 24.24 3.52 -14.71
N GLU A 619 24.41 2.61 -15.65
CA GLU A 619 23.34 2.02 -16.43
C GLU A 619 22.69 0.80 -15.72
N HIS A 620 23.27 0.31 -14.62
CA HIS A 620 22.70 -0.79 -13.84
C HIS A 620 21.26 -0.48 -13.38
N GLY A 621 20.32 -1.37 -13.66
CA GLY A 621 18.89 -1.18 -13.38
C GLY A 621 18.13 -0.33 -14.40
N VAL A 622 18.83 0.30 -15.38
CA VAL A 622 18.23 1.10 -16.47
C VAL A 622 18.31 0.35 -17.81
N THR A 623 19.27 -0.54 -17.97
CA THR A 623 19.39 -1.43 -19.13
C THR A 623 18.60 -2.71 -18.92
N TRP A 624 17.95 -3.16 -19.96
CA TRP A 624 17.04 -4.32 -19.97
C TRP A 624 17.63 -5.45 -20.78
#